data_a7ed3b8da7029bd6d601063dcaca5fcd
#
_entry.id   a7ed3b8da7029bd6d601063dcaca5fcd
#
_cell.length_a   1.000
_cell.length_b   1.000
_cell.length_c   1.000
_cell.angle_alpha   90.00
_cell.angle_beta   90.00
_cell.angle_gamma   90.00
#
_symmetry.space_group_name_H-M   'P 1'
#
loop_
_entity.id
_entity.type
_entity.pdbx_description
1 polymer ?
#
loop_
_entity_poly.entity_id
_entity_poly.type
_entity_poly.pdbx_seq_one_letter_code
_entity_poly.pdbx_strand_id
1 'polypeptide(L)'
;MRGVKLLLEGWTQVEVAEALGVHERQVRRWQKRYRQGGWEALAKRRRGRDSQTQMVLSGSQQSRLVQAIKSCHPDQLRISALLWTRGAVQELIERECGVRLDLSTVGRYLARWGFTLKRPSKRALEADPVVVEAWLSDVYPQIKARAAREQGLILWQDESGVRLHQLCPQAGYAPRGERAVAHTSGKRIGANMISALSNGGQLHFSIFEGRFTAKVFIEFLDRLIRSHPDRKLFLICDNHSTHNAKLVKRWVEKRSDRIELHFLPSYSPELNPDEYLNQDVKRHMRQLYPRPVDKPQLKDQVRRFLRGRQRQPHIVRNYFKAPEVKYAA
;
A
#
# COMPACT_ATOMS: atom_id res chain seq x y z
N MET A 1 37.34 17.12 21.65
CA MET A 1 36.83 17.85 22.84
C MET A 1 37.64 17.55 24.11
N ARG A 2 38.00 16.30 24.42
CA ARG A 2 38.76 15.93 25.63
C ARG A 2 40.10 16.69 25.76
N GLY A 3 40.89 16.83 24.68
CA GLY A 3 42.18 17.52 24.71
C GLY A 3 42.10 19.01 25.05
N VAL A 4 41.04 19.72 24.65
CA VAL A 4 40.85 21.12 25.03
C VAL A 4 40.42 21.26 26.49
N LYS A 5 39.68 20.29 27.03
CA LYS A 5 39.35 20.28 28.48
C LYS A 5 40.61 20.17 29.33
N LEU A 6 41.51 19.25 29.02
CA LEU A 6 42.78 19.08 29.72
C LEU A 6 43.64 20.37 29.68
N LEU A 7 43.68 21.06 28.53
CA LEU A 7 44.37 22.36 28.42
C LEU A 7 43.74 23.44 29.32
N LEU A 8 42.42 23.42 29.49
CA LEU A 8 41.71 24.35 30.40
C LEU A 8 41.91 24.01 31.87
N GLU A 9 42.23 22.74 32.17
CA GLU A 9 42.60 22.23 33.49
C GLU A 9 44.06 22.49 33.84
N GLY A 10 44.82 23.17 32.94
CA GLY A 10 46.21 23.58 33.20
C GLY A 10 47.29 22.67 32.62
N TRP A 11 46.90 21.61 31.89
CA TRP A 11 47.88 20.72 31.25
C TRP A 11 48.61 21.41 30.10
N THR A 12 49.89 21.10 29.93
CA THR A 12 50.67 21.56 28.78
C THR A 12 50.26 20.86 27.49
N GLN A 13 50.58 21.44 26.34
CA GLN A 13 50.28 20.84 25.04
C GLN A 13 50.96 19.49 24.84
N VAL A 14 52.19 19.33 25.42
CA VAL A 14 52.95 18.08 25.36
C VAL A 14 52.26 16.99 26.17
N GLU A 15 51.92 17.26 27.41
CA GLU A 15 51.22 16.31 28.28
C GLU A 15 49.87 15.85 27.71
N VAL A 16 49.10 16.78 27.10
CA VAL A 16 47.85 16.45 26.43
C VAL A 16 48.08 15.60 25.18
N ALA A 17 49.17 15.86 24.44
CA ALA A 17 49.53 15.08 23.25
C ALA A 17 49.87 13.63 23.62
N GLU A 18 50.70 13.45 24.66
CA GLU A 18 51.06 12.14 25.19
C GLU A 18 49.85 11.40 25.75
N ALA A 19 49.03 12.03 26.59
CA ALA A 19 47.86 11.43 27.22
C ALA A 19 46.79 10.98 26.21
N LEU A 20 46.72 11.61 25.03
CA LEU A 20 45.75 11.29 23.99
C LEU A 20 46.35 10.52 22.80
N GLY A 21 47.62 10.22 22.81
CA GLY A 21 48.31 9.51 21.73
C GLY A 21 48.28 10.29 20.40
N VAL A 22 48.33 11.61 20.43
CA VAL A 22 48.28 12.47 19.23
C VAL A 22 49.51 13.36 19.14
N HIS A 23 49.82 13.83 17.95
CA HIS A 23 50.95 14.76 17.76
C HIS A 23 50.62 16.15 18.35
N GLU A 24 51.56 16.81 19.03
CA GLU A 24 51.40 18.13 19.66
C GLU A 24 50.82 19.20 18.71
N ARG A 25 51.20 19.16 17.43
CA ARG A 25 50.64 20.03 16.38
C ARG A 25 49.09 19.94 16.29
N GLN A 26 48.53 18.79 16.62
CA GLN A 26 47.08 18.59 16.63
C GLN A 26 46.44 19.26 17.84
N VAL A 27 47.07 19.20 18.99
CA VAL A 27 46.64 19.87 20.24
C VAL A 27 46.66 21.38 20.06
N ARG A 28 47.76 21.95 19.50
CA ARG A 28 47.84 23.38 19.13
C ARG A 28 46.72 23.81 18.19
N ARG A 29 46.38 22.97 17.23
CA ARG A 29 45.30 23.23 16.26
C ARG A 29 43.93 23.26 16.94
N TRP A 30 43.69 22.38 17.92
CA TRP A 30 42.45 22.38 18.71
C TRP A 30 42.37 23.62 19.61
N GLN A 31 43.43 23.99 20.27
CA GLN A 31 43.51 25.18 21.11
C GLN A 31 43.26 26.46 20.31
N LYS A 32 43.87 26.59 19.12
CA LYS A 32 43.66 27.72 18.22
C LYS A 32 42.16 27.82 17.79
N ARG A 33 41.58 26.70 17.41
CA ARG A 33 40.16 26.66 17.01
C ARG A 33 39.23 27.01 18.18
N TYR A 34 39.52 26.52 19.37
CA TYR A 34 38.78 26.86 20.56
C TYR A 34 38.85 28.35 20.91
N ARG A 35 40.02 28.95 20.83
CA ARG A 35 40.19 30.39 21.05
C ARG A 35 39.46 31.26 20.03
N GLN A 36 39.28 30.78 18.81
CA GLN A 36 38.60 31.48 17.72
C GLN A 36 37.05 31.39 17.75
N GLY A 37 36.49 30.33 18.30
CA GLY A 37 35.05 30.14 18.22
C GLY A 37 34.51 29.13 19.23
N GLY A 38 35.17 28.99 20.40
CA GLY A 38 34.69 28.15 21.49
C GLY A 38 34.48 26.67 21.13
N TRP A 39 33.62 26.04 21.85
CA TRP A 39 33.26 24.60 21.66
C TRP A 39 32.65 24.31 20.29
N GLU A 40 31.93 25.25 19.72
CA GLU A 40 31.29 25.10 18.39
C GLU A 40 32.36 25.00 17.28
N ALA A 41 33.45 25.73 17.38
CA ALA A 41 34.54 25.66 16.41
C ALA A 41 35.28 24.30 16.42
N LEU A 42 35.14 23.54 17.51
CA LEU A 42 35.70 22.18 17.64
C LEU A 42 34.79 21.12 17.06
N ALA A 43 33.51 21.43 16.81
CA ALA A 43 32.57 20.49 16.22
C ALA A 43 33.13 19.97 14.88
N LYS A 44 32.97 18.67 14.66
CA LYS A 44 33.43 17.99 13.44
C LYS A 44 32.65 18.54 12.25
N ARG A 45 33.27 19.42 11.45
CA ARG A 45 32.62 19.89 10.20
C ARG A 45 32.44 18.72 9.26
N ARG A 46 31.29 18.67 8.63
CA ARG A 46 30.99 17.69 7.57
C ARG A 46 32.09 17.82 6.50
N ARG A 47 32.82 16.72 6.25
CA ARG A 47 33.82 16.68 5.18
C ARG A 47 33.09 16.63 3.84
N GLY A 48 33.58 17.41 2.87
CA GLY A 48 33.03 17.42 1.51
C GLY A 48 32.63 18.83 1.07
N ARG A 49 32.49 19.02 -0.21
CA ARG A 49 31.94 20.23 -0.82
C ARG A 49 30.48 20.39 -0.44
N ASP A 50 30.02 21.61 -0.20
CA ASP A 50 28.63 21.89 0.07
C ASP A 50 27.77 21.42 -1.12
N SER A 51 26.85 20.53 -0.84
CA SER A 51 25.98 19.93 -1.87
C SER A 51 25.06 20.95 -2.54
N GLN A 52 24.84 22.12 -1.92
CA GLN A 52 23.99 23.17 -2.49
C GLN A 52 24.71 23.99 -3.58
N THR A 53 26.04 24.18 -3.45
CA THR A 53 26.84 24.96 -4.44
C THR A 53 27.12 24.19 -5.74
N GLN A 54 26.75 22.91 -5.82
CA GLN A 54 27.00 22.06 -6.99
C GLN A 54 25.71 21.65 -7.72
N MET A 55 24.59 22.27 -7.39
CA MET A 55 23.36 21.96 -8.11
C MET A 55 23.30 22.66 -9.46
N VAL A 56 23.04 21.89 -10.52
CA VAL A 56 22.82 22.40 -11.88
C VAL A 56 21.55 23.24 -11.94
N LEU A 57 20.51 22.86 -11.17
CA LEU A 57 19.24 23.58 -11.12
C LEU A 57 19.23 24.58 -9.95
N SER A 58 18.84 25.82 -10.23
CA SER A 58 18.63 26.84 -9.21
C SER A 58 17.46 26.47 -8.26
N GLY A 59 17.39 27.11 -7.08
CA GLY A 59 16.29 26.87 -6.14
C GLY A 59 14.92 27.20 -6.72
N SER A 60 14.81 28.28 -7.50
CA SER A 60 13.57 28.67 -8.18
C SER A 60 13.14 27.67 -9.27
N GLN A 61 14.09 27.16 -10.05
CA GLN A 61 13.82 26.10 -11.03
C GLN A 61 13.31 24.82 -10.34
N GLN A 62 13.98 24.40 -9.26
CA GLN A 62 13.57 23.23 -8.48
C GLN A 62 12.14 23.37 -7.93
N SER A 63 11.80 24.53 -7.37
CA SER A 63 10.46 24.80 -6.83
C SER A 63 9.37 24.70 -7.91
N ARG A 64 9.62 25.28 -9.09
CA ARG A 64 8.67 25.19 -10.24
C ARG A 64 8.48 23.74 -10.70
N LEU A 65 9.58 22.98 -10.83
CA LEU A 65 9.52 21.58 -11.25
C LEU A 65 8.76 20.72 -10.23
N VAL A 66 9.01 20.90 -8.94
CA VAL A 66 8.29 20.21 -7.87
C VAL A 66 6.80 20.53 -7.91
N GLN A 67 6.46 21.80 -8.10
CA GLN A 67 5.06 22.22 -8.23
C GLN A 67 4.40 21.57 -9.46
N ALA A 68 5.04 21.58 -10.61
CA ALA A 68 4.54 20.95 -11.83
C ALA A 68 4.29 19.44 -11.63
N ILE A 69 5.24 18.72 -11.02
CA ILE A 69 5.11 17.28 -10.74
C ILE A 69 3.97 16.99 -9.76
N LYS A 70 3.69 17.89 -8.81
CA LYS A 70 2.63 17.70 -7.81
C LYS A 70 1.23 18.03 -8.35
N SER A 71 1.12 19.02 -9.22
CA SER A 71 -0.18 19.57 -9.66
C SER A 71 -0.64 19.04 -11.02
N CYS A 72 0.24 18.46 -11.83
CA CYS A 72 -0.07 18.02 -13.19
C CYS A 72 0.34 16.57 -13.44
N HIS A 73 -0.39 15.89 -14.31
CA HIS A 73 0.08 14.64 -14.92
C HIS A 73 1.02 14.97 -16.12
N PRO A 74 1.92 14.04 -16.51
CA PRO A 74 2.86 14.27 -17.61
C PRO A 74 2.19 14.68 -18.93
N ASP A 75 1.07 14.05 -19.29
CA ASP A 75 0.29 14.29 -20.51
C ASP A 75 -0.27 15.72 -20.56
N GLN A 76 -0.70 16.27 -19.43
CA GLN A 76 -1.15 17.66 -19.31
C GLN A 76 -0.05 18.67 -19.67
N LEU A 77 1.20 18.27 -19.47
CA LEU A 77 2.39 19.02 -19.87
C LEU A 77 2.96 18.57 -21.22
N ARG A 78 2.19 17.84 -22.03
CA ARG A 78 2.60 17.29 -23.34
C ARG A 78 3.87 16.42 -23.29
N ILE A 79 4.06 15.70 -22.19
CA ILE A 79 5.10 14.70 -22.04
C ILE A 79 4.45 13.33 -22.26
N SER A 80 4.99 12.56 -23.20
CA SER A 80 4.42 11.25 -23.58
C SER A 80 4.72 10.17 -22.53
N ALA A 81 4.09 10.30 -21.35
CA ALA A 81 4.22 9.35 -20.24
C ALA A 81 2.93 9.32 -19.40
N LEU A 82 2.52 8.13 -18.99
CA LEU A 82 1.33 7.94 -18.14
C LEU A 82 1.59 8.37 -16.69
N LEU A 83 2.84 8.27 -16.23
CA LEU A 83 3.24 8.58 -14.86
C LEU A 83 4.58 9.30 -14.85
N TRP A 84 4.86 10.04 -13.78
CA TRP A 84 6.18 10.65 -13.56
C TRP A 84 7.24 9.58 -13.34
N THR A 85 7.95 9.23 -14.41
CA THR A 85 9.16 8.41 -14.39
C THR A 85 10.40 9.31 -14.36
N ARG A 86 11.58 8.75 -14.13
CA ARG A 86 12.84 9.52 -14.25
C ARG A 86 13.00 10.13 -15.65
N GLY A 87 12.60 9.40 -16.70
CA GLY A 87 12.65 9.89 -18.06
C GLY A 87 11.68 11.05 -18.31
N ALA A 88 10.44 10.95 -17.84
CA ALA A 88 9.46 12.04 -17.93
C ALA A 88 9.92 13.30 -17.17
N VAL A 89 10.53 13.14 -16.00
CA VAL A 89 11.10 14.27 -15.24
C VAL A 89 12.34 14.84 -15.94
N GLN A 90 13.16 14.00 -16.57
CA GLN A 90 14.29 14.47 -17.39
C GLN A 90 13.80 15.37 -18.53
N GLU A 91 12.78 14.94 -19.25
CA GLU A 91 12.17 15.70 -20.34
C GLU A 91 11.58 17.04 -19.83
N LEU A 92 10.90 17.02 -18.67
CA LEU A 92 10.40 18.24 -18.05
C LEU A 92 11.54 19.22 -17.71
N ILE A 93 12.63 18.72 -17.13
CA ILE A 93 13.82 19.54 -16.79
C ILE A 93 14.43 20.13 -18.06
N GLU A 94 14.60 19.34 -19.11
CA GLU A 94 15.16 19.81 -20.38
C GLU A 94 14.32 20.93 -21.00
N ARG A 95 13.01 20.78 -20.98
CA ARG A 95 12.07 21.80 -21.53
C ARG A 95 12.00 23.07 -20.71
N GLU A 96 11.91 22.95 -19.37
CA GLU A 96 11.70 24.08 -18.47
C GLU A 96 13.00 24.82 -18.12
N CYS A 97 14.14 24.13 -18.17
CA CYS A 97 15.42 24.66 -17.71
C CYS A 97 16.52 24.67 -18.79
N GLY A 98 16.27 24.08 -19.96
CA GLY A 98 17.25 23.98 -21.05
C GLY A 98 18.44 23.07 -20.76
N VAL A 99 18.35 22.21 -19.74
CA VAL A 99 19.45 21.35 -19.28
C VAL A 99 19.02 19.89 -19.29
N ARG A 100 19.75 19.06 -20.04
CA ARG A 100 19.55 17.62 -20.01
C ARG A 100 20.41 16.96 -18.94
N LEU A 101 19.79 16.44 -17.90
CA LEU A 101 20.46 15.75 -16.80
C LEU A 101 20.48 14.23 -17.04
N ASP A 102 21.51 13.55 -16.56
CA ASP A 102 21.53 12.09 -16.51
C ASP A 102 20.44 11.55 -15.57
N LEU A 103 19.84 10.38 -15.91
CA LEU A 103 18.78 9.75 -15.14
C LEU A 103 19.14 9.46 -13.68
N SER A 104 20.43 9.21 -13.39
CA SER A 104 20.90 9.02 -12.03
C SER A 104 20.87 10.34 -11.25
N THR A 105 21.17 11.46 -11.91
CA THR A 105 21.08 12.80 -11.34
C THR A 105 19.65 13.22 -11.11
N VAL A 106 18.75 12.96 -12.07
CA VAL A 106 17.29 13.14 -11.89
C VAL A 106 16.79 12.35 -10.67
N GLY A 107 17.23 11.10 -10.52
CA GLY A 107 16.87 10.27 -9.35
C GLY A 107 17.34 10.89 -8.03
N ARG A 108 18.51 11.52 -8.00
CA ARG A 108 19.01 12.25 -6.82
C ARG A 108 18.20 13.52 -6.51
N TYR A 109 17.77 14.26 -7.55
CA TYR A 109 16.86 15.39 -7.38
C TYR A 109 15.52 14.95 -6.84
N LEU A 110 14.90 13.92 -7.42
CA LEU A 110 13.63 13.37 -6.95
C LEU A 110 13.69 12.94 -5.47
N ALA A 111 14.75 12.22 -5.08
CA ALA A 111 14.95 11.83 -3.67
C ALA A 111 15.08 13.04 -2.74
N ARG A 112 15.80 14.08 -3.17
CA ARG A 112 15.98 15.33 -2.41
C ARG A 112 14.66 16.11 -2.29
N TRP A 113 13.83 16.09 -3.32
CA TRP A 113 12.49 16.70 -3.33
C TRP A 113 11.45 15.89 -2.56
N GLY A 114 11.84 14.74 -1.97
CA GLY A 114 10.94 13.89 -1.17
C GLY A 114 10.09 12.93 -2.01
N PHE A 115 10.39 12.77 -3.31
CA PHE A 115 9.73 11.77 -4.14
C PHE A 115 10.40 10.41 -4.00
N THR A 116 9.59 9.36 -3.88
CA THR A 116 10.04 7.97 -3.83
C THR A 116 9.33 7.15 -4.89
N LEU A 117 10.04 6.17 -5.47
CA LEU A 117 9.43 5.24 -6.41
C LEU A 117 8.31 4.46 -5.71
N LYS A 118 7.10 4.51 -6.25
CA LYS A 118 5.93 3.79 -5.76
C LYS A 118 5.42 2.83 -6.83
N ARG A 119 4.84 1.71 -6.38
CA ARG A 119 4.03 0.88 -7.28
C ARG A 119 2.72 1.62 -7.52
N PRO A 120 2.31 1.86 -8.78
CA PRO A 120 1.08 2.59 -9.06
C PRO A 120 -0.14 1.81 -8.58
N SER A 121 -1.10 2.49 -7.99
CA SER A 121 -2.45 1.99 -7.80
C SER A 121 -3.21 2.10 -9.13
N LYS A 122 -3.96 1.07 -9.46
CA LYS A 122 -4.85 1.10 -10.63
C LYS A 122 -6.17 1.75 -10.20
N ARG A 123 -6.62 2.75 -10.93
CA ARG A 123 -7.98 3.29 -10.85
C ARG A 123 -8.62 3.13 -12.21
N ALA A 124 -9.87 2.72 -12.24
CA ALA A 124 -10.62 2.62 -13.47
C ALA A 124 -10.88 4.05 -14.01
N LEU A 125 -10.78 4.22 -15.33
CA LEU A 125 -11.11 5.49 -15.97
C LEU A 125 -12.62 5.78 -15.88
N GLU A 126 -13.41 4.73 -15.75
CA GLU A 126 -14.87 4.75 -15.64
C GLU A 126 -15.35 5.08 -14.21
N ALA A 127 -14.46 5.13 -13.22
CA ALA A 127 -14.81 5.54 -11.86
C ALA A 127 -15.14 7.04 -11.82
N ASP A 128 -16.34 7.37 -11.35
CA ASP A 128 -16.79 8.75 -11.17
C ASP A 128 -16.41 9.26 -9.77
N PRO A 129 -15.47 10.21 -9.65
CA PRO A 129 -15.06 10.75 -8.36
C PRO A 129 -16.19 11.42 -7.58
N VAL A 130 -17.18 12.02 -8.28
CA VAL A 130 -18.32 12.68 -7.64
C VAL A 130 -19.22 11.65 -6.97
N VAL A 131 -19.47 10.53 -7.65
CA VAL A 131 -20.27 9.42 -7.08
C VAL A 131 -19.54 8.76 -5.91
N VAL A 132 -18.22 8.61 -6.00
CA VAL A 132 -17.38 8.09 -4.90
C VAL A 132 -17.46 9.01 -3.68
N GLU A 133 -17.28 10.32 -3.87
CA GLU A 133 -17.36 11.30 -2.79
C GLU A 133 -18.75 11.34 -2.15
N ALA A 134 -19.83 11.37 -2.94
CA ALA A 134 -21.21 11.31 -2.45
C ALA A 134 -21.48 10.00 -1.66
N TRP A 135 -20.91 8.89 -2.09
CA TRP A 135 -21.06 7.62 -1.37
C TRP A 135 -20.37 7.66 -0.01
N LEU A 136 -19.17 8.24 0.07
CA LEU A 136 -18.40 8.36 1.30
C LEU A 136 -18.99 9.38 2.28
N SER A 137 -19.48 10.54 1.78
CA SER A 137 -19.96 11.64 2.61
C SER A 137 -21.41 11.50 3.02
N ASP A 138 -22.23 10.79 2.28
CA ASP A 138 -23.68 10.72 2.50
C ASP A 138 -24.20 9.28 2.61
N VAL A 139 -24.01 8.45 1.60
CA VAL A 139 -24.64 7.11 1.52
C VAL A 139 -24.14 6.19 2.63
N TYR A 140 -22.82 6.04 2.78
CA TYR A 140 -22.25 5.15 3.81
C TYR A 140 -22.54 5.63 5.25
N PRO A 141 -22.43 6.92 5.60
CA PRO A 141 -22.85 7.40 6.90
C PRO A 141 -24.31 7.09 7.24
N GLN A 142 -25.24 7.17 6.28
CA GLN A 142 -26.63 6.77 6.48
C GLN A 142 -26.76 5.27 6.74
N ILE A 143 -26.05 4.42 6.00
CA ILE A 143 -26.02 2.97 6.24
C ILE A 143 -25.50 2.69 7.66
N LYS A 144 -24.41 3.34 8.06
CA LYS A 144 -23.79 3.20 9.39
C LYS A 144 -24.74 3.62 10.51
N ALA A 145 -25.43 4.75 10.35
CA ALA A 145 -26.40 5.27 11.32
C ALA A 145 -27.62 4.33 11.44
N ARG A 146 -28.14 3.82 10.33
CA ARG A 146 -29.23 2.84 10.33
C ARG A 146 -28.81 1.53 10.98
N ALA A 147 -27.66 0.99 10.62
CA ALA A 147 -27.16 -0.24 11.21
C ALA A 147 -26.97 -0.10 12.73
N ALA A 148 -26.48 1.05 13.21
CA ALA A 148 -26.35 1.32 14.64
C ALA A 148 -27.73 1.37 15.33
N ARG A 149 -28.72 2.06 14.76
CA ARG A 149 -30.08 2.17 15.31
C ARG A 149 -30.80 0.82 15.34
N GLU A 150 -30.63 -0.01 14.32
CA GLU A 150 -31.25 -1.33 14.19
C GLU A 150 -30.42 -2.44 14.84
N GLN A 151 -29.32 -2.09 15.55
CA GLN A 151 -28.35 -3.05 16.13
C GLN A 151 -27.87 -4.08 15.11
N GLY A 152 -27.85 -3.68 13.84
CA GLY A 152 -27.46 -4.50 12.72
C GLY A 152 -25.95 -4.71 12.63
N LEU A 153 -25.54 -5.51 11.68
CA LEU A 153 -24.14 -5.81 11.38
C LEU A 153 -23.81 -5.40 9.95
N ILE A 154 -22.83 -4.54 9.78
CA ILE A 154 -22.33 -4.19 8.44
C ILE A 154 -21.27 -5.21 8.03
N LEU A 155 -21.41 -5.77 6.84
CA LEU A 155 -20.50 -6.70 6.21
C LEU A 155 -20.12 -6.19 4.82
N TRP A 156 -18.86 -6.28 4.47
CA TRP A 156 -18.35 -6.02 3.11
C TRP A 156 -18.08 -7.35 2.43
N GLN A 157 -18.61 -7.52 1.25
CA GLN A 157 -18.57 -8.78 0.50
C GLN A 157 -17.85 -8.59 -0.83
N ASP A 158 -17.10 -9.63 -1.22
CA ASP A 158 -16.51 -9.74 -2.54
C ASP A 158 -16.37 -11.20 -2.97
N GLU A 159 -16.18 -11.42 -4.27
CA GLU A 159 -15.81 -12.72 -4.82
C GLU A 159 -14.43 -12.69 -5.46
N SER A 160 -13.71 -13.79 -5.34
CA SER A 160 -12.37 -13.91 -5.91
C SER A 160 -12.07 -15.29 -6.43
N GLY A 161 -11.22 -15.33 -7.44
CA GLY A 161 -10.67 -16.56 -7.99
C GLY A 161 -9.18 -16.70 -7.70
N VAL A 162 -8.79 -17.86 -7.21
CA VAL A 162 -7.40 -18.29 -7.09
C VAL A 162 -7.09 -19.20 -8.26
N ARG A 163 -6.15 -18.83 -9.12
CA ARG A 163 -5.76 -19.57 -10.33
C ARG A 163 -4.29 -19.94 -10.24
N LEU A 164 -4.00 -21.23 -10.16
CA LEU A 164 -2.65 -21.72 -9.87
C LEU A 164 -1.61 -21.26 -10.90
N HIS A 165 -1.97 -21.24 -12.19
CA HIS A 165 -1.08 -20.78 -13.27
C HIS A 165 -0.76 -19.27 -13.21
N GLN A 166 -1.55 -18.47 -12.48
CA GLN A 166 -1.32 -17.04 -12.29
C GLN A 166 -0.51 -16.72 -11.02
N LEU A 167 -0.25 -17.74 -10.19
CA LEU A 167 0.44 -17.59 -8.92
C LEU A 167 1.94 -17.88 -9.10
N CYS A 168 2.67 -16.92 -9.67
CA CYS A 168 4.12 -16.95 -9.70
C CYS A 168 4.70 -16.14 -8.54
N PRO A 169 5.76 -16.58 -7.86
CA PRO A 169 6.52 -15.75 -6.94
C PRO A 169 6.95 -14.44 -7.60
N GLN A 170 6.89 -13.33 -6.86
CA GLN A 170 7.18 -12.01 -7.43
C GLN A 170 8.68 -11.71 -7.52
N ALA A 171 9.49 -12.38 -6.71
CA ALA A 171 10.94 -12.23 -6.67
C ALA A 171 11.60 -13.50 -6.15
N GLY A 172 12.84 -13.72 -6.54
CA GLY A 172 13.75 -14.76 -6.06
C GLY A 172 15.20 -14.34 -6.35
N TYR A 173 16.13 -14.88 -5.58
CA TYR A 173 17.55 -14.66 -5.86
C TYR A 173 18.06 -15.66 -6.88
N ALA A 174 18.92 -15.19 -7.76
CA ALA A 174 19.67 -15.99 -8.73
C ALA A 174 21.08 -15.39 -8.89
N PRO A 175 22.06 -16.12 -9.42
CA PRO A 175 23.36 -15.56 -9.76
C PRO A 175 23.25 -14.35 -10.68
N ARG A 176 24.21 -13.44 -10.60
CA ARG A 176 24.24 -12.23 -11.43
C ARG A 176 24.25 -12.61 -12.92
N GLY A 177 23.30 -12.07 -13.67
CA GLY A 177 23.12 -12.36 -15.09
C GLY A 177 22.14 -13.50 -15.37
N GLU A 178 21.69 -14.25 -14.38
CA GLU A 178 20.71 -15.31 -14.50
C GLU A 178 19.32 -14.86 -14.03
N ARG A 179 18.29 -15.60 -14.44
CA ARG A 179 16.91 -15.38 -13.99
C ARG A 179 16.53 -16.43 -12.96
N ALA A 180 15.91 -16.01 -11.86
CA ALA A 180 15.27 -16.94 -10.95
C ALA A 180 14.13 -17.68 -11.66
N VAL A 181 14.15 -19.01 -11.65
CA VAL A 181 13.16 -19.86 -12.31
C VAL A 181 12.19 -20.41 -11.26
N ALA A 182 10.89 -20.19 -11.47
CA ALA A 182 9.84 -20.81 -10.68
C ALA A 182 9.05 -21.79 -11.57
N HIS A 183 9.06 -23.07 -11.20
CA HIS A 183 8.26 -24.06 -11.89
C HIS A 183 6.78 -23.88 -11.52
N THR A 184 5.94 -23.69 -12.52
CA THR A 184 4.50 -23.54 -12.36
C THR A 184 3.76 -24.55 -13.21
N SER A 185 2.59 -25.02 -12.74
CA SER A 185 1.75 -25.93 -13.51
C SER A 185 1.12 -25.19 -14.70
N GLY A 186 1.19 -25.76 -15.90
CA GLY A 186 0.43 -25.29 -17.07
C GLY A 186 -1.07 -25.63 -17.01
N LYS A 187 -1.51 -26.44 -16.04
CA LYS A 187 -2.92 -26.81 -15.86
C LYS A 187 -3.73 -25.62 -15.33
N ARG A 188 -4.90 -25.38 -15.91
CA ARG A 188 -5.83 -24.31 -15.48
C ARG A 188 -6.61 -24.69 -14.20
N ILE A 189 -5.89 -25.02 -13.14
CA ILE A 189 -6.47 -25.34 -11.83
C ILE A 189 -6.87 -24.03 -11.14
N GLY A 190 -8.10 -23.98 -10.65
CA GLY A 190 -8.62 -22.81 -9.93
C GLY A 190 -9.66 -23.16 -8.87
N ALA A 191 -9.75 -22.32 -7.86
CA ALA A 191 -10.77 -22.31 -6.84
C ALA A 191 -11.44 -20.92 -6.80
N ASN A 192 -12.75 -20.88 -6.69
CA ASN A 192 -13.50 -19.64 -6.51
C ASN A 192 -13.95 -19.56 -5.06
N MET A 193 -13.93 -18.37 -4.51
CA MET A 193 -14.41 -18.07 -3.17
C MET A 193 -15.29 -16.84 -3.17
N ILE A 194 -16.19 -16.78 -2.21
CA ILE A 194 -16.95 -15.60 -1.81
C ILE A 194 -16.70 -15.39 -0.33
N SER A 195 -16.51 -14.15 0.07
CA SER A 195 -16.26 -13.77 1.45
C SER A 195 -17.06 -12.56 1.87
N ALA A 196 -17.19 -12.38 3.19
CA ALA A 196 -17.77 -11.20 3.79
C ALA A 196 -17.05 -10.90 5.11
N LEU A 197 -16.66 -9.62 5.32
CA LEU A 197 -15.89 -9.15 6.47
C LEU A 197 -16.69 -8.11 7.25
N SER A 198 -16.45 -8.05 8.58
CA SER A 198 -16.83 -6.90 9.39
C SER A 198 -15.61 -6.17 9.97
N ASN A 199 -15.76 -4.89 10.27
CA ASN A 199 -14.75 -4.11 10.99
C ASN A 199 -14.53 -4.60 12.44
N GLY A 200 -15.49 -5.36 12.98
CA GLY A 200 -15.32 -6.09 14.25
C GLY A 200 -14.38 -7.29 14.16
N GLY A 201 -13.94 -7.68 12.96
CA GLY A 201 -13.00 -8.77 12.73
C GLY A 201 -13.65 -10.11 12.40
N GLN A 202 -14.93 -10.13 12.05
CA GLN A 202 -15.62 -11.33 11.60
C GLN A 202 -15.29 -11.60 10.12
N LEU A 203 -15.16 -12.87 9.79
CA LEU A 203 -14.94 -13.35 8.42
C LEU A 203 -15.87 -14.52 8.14
N HIS A 204 -16.68 -14.40 7.11
CA HIS A 204 -17.48 -15.48 6.54
C HIS A 204 -16.98 -15.80 5.14
N PHE A 205 -16.96 -17.06 4.76
CA PHE A 205 -16.56 -17.44 3.41
C PHE A 205 -17.20 -18.73 2.93
N SER A 206 -17.29 -18.88 1.62
CA SER A 206 -17.60 -20.12 0.92
C SER A 206 -16.63 -20.33 -0.23
N ILE A 207 -16.30 -21.59 -0.49
CA ILE A 207 -15.58 -21.99 -1.70
C ILE A 207 -16.56 -22.71 -2.59
N PHE A 208 -16.67 -22.27 -3.84
CA PHE A 208 -17.63 -22.79 -4.79
C PHE A 208 -16.95 -23.19 -6.11
N GLU A 209 -17.68 -23.96 -6.92
CA GLU A 209 -17.22 -24.40 -8.23
C GLU A 209 -17.99 -23.71 -9.35
N GLY A 210 -17.39 -23.65 -10.52
CA GLY A 210 -18.00 -23.03 -11.68
C GLY A 210 -18.02 -21.51 -11.63
N ARG A 211 -19.01 -20.91 -12.28
CA ARG A 211 -19.19 -19.46 -12.33
C ARG A 211 -19.90 -18.96 -11.08
N PHE A 212 -19.67 -17.72 -10.72
CA PHE A 212 -20.45 -17.02 -9.73
C PHE A 212 -21.85 -16.73 -10.29
N THR A 213 -22.88 -17.27 -9.64
CA THR A 213 -24.28 -17.18 -10.10
C THR A 213 -25.17 -16.70 -8.97
N ALA A 214 -26.38 -16.21 -9.31
CA ALA A 214 -27.39 -15.82 -8.33
C ALA A 214 -27.70 -16.91 -7.30
N LYS A 215 -27.68 -18.19 -7.71
CA LYS A 215 -27.89 -19.33 -6.80
C LYS A 215 -26.77 -19.44 -5.77
N VAL A 216 -25.51 -19.40 -6.22
CA VAL A 216 -24.33 -19.44 -5.32
C VAL A 216 -24.35 -18.26 -4.34
N PHE A 217 -24.72 -17.07 -4.82
CA PHE A 217 -24.83 -15.90 -3.96
C PHE A 217 -25.94 -16.06 -2.92
N ILE A 218 -27.13 -16.48 -3.30
CA ILE A 218 -28.24 -16.73 -2.38
C ILE A 218 -27.88 -17.79 -1.33
N GLU A 219 -27.23 -18.88 -1.70
CA GLU A 219 -26.74 -19.88 -0.76
C GLU A 219 -25.76 -19.29 0.27
N PHE A 220 -24.92 -18.35 -0.15
CA PHE A 220 -24.02 -17.65 0.75
C PHE A 220 -24.78 -16.69 1.68
N LEU A 221 -25.73 -15.89 1.15
CA LEU A 221 -26.58 -14.99 1.94
C LEU A 221 -27.39 -15.76 3.00
N ASP A 222 -27.94 -16.90 2.63
CA ASP A 222 -28.70 -17.76 3.53
C ASP A 222 -27.83 -18.28 4.70
N ARG A 223 -26.58 -18.63 4.42
CA ARG A 223 -25.60 -18.99 5.46
C ARG A 223 -25.23 -17.82 6.37
N LEU A 224 -25.09 -16.60 5.80
CA LEU A 224 -24.82 -15.40 6.59
C LEU A 224 -25.97 -15.12 7.57
N ILE A 225 -27.22 -15.14 7.11
CA ILE A 225 -28.40 -14.93 7.95
C ILE A 225 -28.45 -15.96 9.09
N ARG A 226 -28.20 -17.24 8.78
CA ARG A 226 -28.17 -18.30 9.80
C ARG A 226 -27.04 -18.14 10.81
N SER A 227 -25.91 -17.56 10.41
CA SER A 227 -24.79 -17.27 11.30
C SER A 227 -25.05 -16.10 12.26
N HIS A 228 -26.09 -15.30 12.01
CA HIS A 228 -26.47 -14.12 12.78
C HIS A 228 -27.97 -14.10 13.05
N PRO A 229 -28.52 -15.03 13.85
CA PRO A 229 -29.95 -15.17 14.06
C PRO A 229 -30.62 -13.91 14.63
N ASP A 230 -29.90 -13.17 15.48
CA ASP A 230 -30.44 -12.07 16.27
C ASP A 230 -30.10 -10.68 15.67
N ARG A 231 -29.48 -10.63 14.49
CA ARG A 231 -29.02 -9.36 13.90
C ARG A 231 -29.42 -9.24 12.45
N LYS A 232 -29.87 -8.06 12.08
CA LYS A 232 -30.05 -7.70 10.68
C LYS A 232 -28.70 -7.40 10.03
N LEU A 233 -28.50 -7.87 8.80
CA LEU A 233 -27.29 -7.71 8.03
C LEU A 233 -27.41 -6.58 7.03
N PHE A 234 -26.46 -5.66 7.03
CA PHE A 234 -26.27 -4.61 6.04
C PHE A 234 -25.07 -5.03 5.18
N LEU A 235 -25.34 -5.66 4.05
CA LEU A 235 -24.30 -6.21 3.20
C LEU A 235 -23.90 -5.21 2.12
N ILE A 236 -22.66 -4.78 2.13
CA ILE A 236 -22.09 -3.90 1.12
C ILE A 236 -21.30 -4.76 0.13
N CYS A 237 -21.67 -4.72 -1.14
CA CYS A 237 -21.06 -5.46 -2.24
C CYS A 237 -20.80 -4.55 -3.44
N ASP A 238 -20.03 -5.04 -4.40
CA ASP A 238 -19.84 -4.35 -5.67
C ASP A 238 -21.14 -4.41 -6.53
N ASN A 239 -21.12 -3.66 -7.62
CA ASN A 239 -22.28 -3.60 -8.52
C ASN A 239 -22.25 -4.70 -9.61
N HIS A 240 -21.77 -5.90 -9.28
CA HIS A 240 -21.76 -7.02 -10.22
C HIS A 240 -23.20 -7.44 -10.63
N SER A 241 -23.37 -7.82 -11.88
CA SER A 241 -24.68 -8.18 -12.44
C SER A 241 -25.40 -9.30 -11.69
N THR A 242 -24.67 -10.23 -11.11
CA THR A 242 -25.21 -11.32 -10.28
C THR A 242 -25.93 -10.79 -9.03
N HIS A 243 -25.38 -9.77 -8.37
CA HIS A 243 -25.98 -9.16 -7.18
C HIS A 243 -27.32 -8.47 -7.52
N ASN A 244 -27.41 -7.92 -8.73
CA ASN A 244 -28.61 -7.25 -9.26
C ASN A 244 -29.62 -8.18 -9.94
N ALA A 245 -29.34 -9.49 -9.98
CA ALA A 245 -30.22 -10.45 -10.62
C ALA A 245 -31.65 -10.46 -10.00
N LYS A 246 -32.68 -10.57 -10.82
CA LYS A 246 -34.08 -10.60 -10.37
C LYS A 246 -34.34 -11.65 -9.27
N LEU A 247 -33.64 -12.79 -9.35
CA LEU A 247 -33.77 -13.86 -8.37
C LEU A 247 -33.22 -13.41 -6.99
N VAL A 248 -32.10 -12.71 -6.97
CA VAL A 248 -31.48 -12.17 -5.74
C VAL A 248 -32.39 -11.10 -5.13
N LYS A 249 -32.87 -10.14 -5.94
CA LYS A 249 -33.76 -9.07 -5.48
C LYS A 249 -35.03 -9.64 -4.80
N ARG A 250 -35.72 -10.58 -5.46
CA ARG A 250 -36.89 -11.24 -4.89
C ARG A 250 -36.59 -12.01 -3.60
N TRP A 251 -35.41 -12.62 -3.53
CA TRP A 251 -34.98 -13.37 -2.34
C TRP A 251 -34.68 -12.44 -1.15
N VAL A 252 -34.03 -11.31 -1.39
CA VAL A 252 -33.75 -10.27 -0.39
C VAL A 252 -35.06 -9.58 0.07
N GLU A 253 -35.96 -9.21 -0.86
CA GLU A 253 -37.25 -8.59 -0.53
C GLU A 253 -38.04 -9.42 0.47
N LYS A 254 -38.06 -10.74 0.31
CA LYS A 254 -38.75 -11.66 1.24
C LYS A 254 -38.07 -11.78 2.62
N ARG A 255 -36.88 -11.16 2.80
CA ARG A 255 -36.06 -11.24 4.02
C ARG A 255 -35.51 -9.86 4.41
N SER A 256 -36.25 -8.81 4.05
CA SER A 256 -35.85 -7.42 4.29
C SER A 256 -35.69 -7.06 5.79
N ASP A 257 -36.36 -7.84 6.64
CA ASP A 257 -36.16 -7.81 8.11
C ASP A 257 -34.80 -8.37 8.55
N ARG A 258 -34.14 -9.21 7.73
CA ARG A 258 -32.93 -9.93 8.07
C ARG A 258 -31.68 -9.44 7.32
N ILE A 259 -31.85 -8.96 6.08
CA ILE A 259 -30.72 -8.56 5.23
C ILE A 259 -31.12 -7.46 4.25
N GLU A 260 -30.23 -6.50 4.08
CA GLU A 260 -30.30 -5.51 3.01
C GLU A 260 -28.99 -5.51 2.21
N LEU A 261 -29.09 -5.28 0.90
CA LEU A 261 -27.93 -5.11 0.03
C LEU A 261 -27.71 -3.63 -0.27
N HIS A 262 -26.48 -3.20 -0.11
CA HIS A 262 -26.00 -1.87 -0.48
C HIS A 262 -24.87 -2.02 -1.48
N PHE A 263 -24.79 -1.11 -2.45
CA PHE A 263 -23.81 -1.22 -3.53
C PHE A 263 -22.75 -0.15 -3.43
N LEU A 264 -21.51 -0.54 -3.62
CA LEU A 264 -20.39 0.39 -3.81
C LEU A 264 -20.57 1.15 -5.13
N PRO A 265 -19.98 2.34 -5.26
CA PRO A 265 -19.87 3.01 -6.55
C PRO A 265 -19.25 2.07 -7.59
N SER A 266 -19.77 2.14 -8.81
CA SER A 266 -19.23 1.34 -9.91
C SER A 266 -17.75 1.62 -10.12
N TYR A 267 -16.99 0.58 -10.48
CA TYR A 267 -15.56 0.67 -10.76
C TYR A 267 -14.69 1.18 -9.60
N SER A 268 -15.12 1.00 -8.35
CA SER A 268 -14.39 1.45 -7.15
C SER A 268 -14.03 0.30 -6.20
N PRO A 269 -13.29 -0.73 -6.66
CA PRO A 269 -12.92 -1.88 -5.83
C PRO A 269 -12.01 -1.48 -4.65
N GLU A 270 -11.28 -0.37 -4.76
CA GLU A 270 -10.43 0.16 -3.70
C GLU A 270 -11.21 0.53 -2.43
N LEU A 271 -12.52 0.76 -2.53
CA LEU A 271 -13.39 1.03 -1.38
C LEU A 271 -13.82 -0.25 -0.66
N ASN A 272 -13.56 -1.43 -1.22
CA ASN A 272 -13.97 -2.69 -0.60
C ASN A 272 -12.87 -3.27 0.30
N PRO A 273 -13.04 -3.32 1.63
CA PRO A 273 -12.07 -3.94 2.53
C PRO A 273 -11.80 -5.43 2.22
N ASP A 274 -12.76 -6.15 1.62
CA ASP A 274 -12.60 -7.58 1.28
C ASP A 274 -11.54 -7.81 0.18
N GLU A 275 -11.25 -6.82 -0.64
CA GLU A 275 -10.15 -6.87 -1.59
C GLU A 275 -8.78 -7.09 -0.92
N TYR A 276 -8.58 -6.62 0.31
CA TYR A 276 -7.35 -6.88 1.08
C TYR A 276 -7.25 -8.34 1.53
N LEU A 277 -8.37 -8.98 1.88
CA LEU A 277 -8.41 -10.43 2.12
C LEU A 277 -8.07 -11.19 0.82
N ASN A 278 -8.65 -10.79 -0.30
CA ASN A 278 -8.38 -11.38 -1.61
C ASN A 278 -6.90 -11.28 -1.99
N GLN A 279 -6.28 -10.14 -1.73
CA GLN A 279 -4.83 -9.95 -1.94
C GLN A 279 -3.99 -10.82 -0.99
N ASP A 280 -4.40 -10.96 0.28
CA ASP A 280 -3.70 -11.78 1.27
C ASP A 280 -3.76 -13.27 0.91
N VAL A 281 -4.93 -13.77 0.50
CA VAL A 281 -5.09 -15.14 -0.05
C VAL A 281 -4.14 -15.35 -1.24
N LYS A 282 -4.17 -14.47 -2.24
CA LYS A 282 -3.34 -14.58 -3.44
C LYS A 282 -1.85 -14.50 -3.10
N ARG A 283 -1.46 -13.66 -2.13
CA ARG A 283 -0.07 -13.55 -1.64
C ARG A 283 0.37 -14.87 -0.99
N HIS A 284 -0.43 -15.41 -0.08
CA HIS A 284 -0.13 -16.68 0.57
C HIS A 284 0.02 -17.82 -0.45
N MET A 285 -0.92 -17.93 -1.39
CA MET A 285 -0.89 -18.98 -2.41
C MET A 285 0.32 -18.87 -3.36
N ARG A 286 0.87 -17.66 -3.60
CA ARG A 286 2.11 -17.47 -4.38
C ARG A 286 3.33 -18.06 -3.68
N GLN A 287 3.35 -18.06 -2.36
CA GLN A 287 4.48 -18.50 -1.53
C GLN A 287 4.32 -19.94 -1.02
N LEU A 288 3.16 -20.56 -1.28
CA LEU A 288 2.86 -21.89 -0.77
C LEU A 288 3.78 -22.95 -1.34
N TYR A 289 4.36 -23.77 -0.46
CA TYR A 289 5.15 -24.95 -0.81
C TYR A 289 4.84 -26.11 0.15
N PRO A 290 4.66 -27.37 -0.32
CA PRO A 290 4.56 -27.74 -1.73
C PRO A 290 3.31 -27.15 -2.41
N ARG A 291 3.41 -26.94 -3.71
CA ARG A 291 2.29 -26.40 -4.50
C ARG A 291 1.18 -27.45 -4.67
N PRO A 292 -0.08 -27.05 -4.63
CA PRO A 292 -1.20 -27.93 -4.98
C PRO A 292 -1.07 -28.45 -6.41
N VAL A 293 -1.27 -29.74 -6.60
CA VAL A 293 -1.17 -30.40 -7.91
C VAL A 293 -2.53 -30.63 -8.57
N ASP A 294 -3.60 -30.51 -7.79
CA ASP A 294 -4.98 -30.68 -8.25
C ASP A 294 -5.94 -29.67 -7.60
N LYS A 295 -7.18 -29.68 -8.05
CA LYS A 295 -8.23 -28.78 -7.57
C LYS A 295 -8.65 -29.03 -6.12
N PRO A 296 -8.84 -30.29 -5.66
CA PRO A 296 -9.12 -30.57 -4.25
C PRO A 296 -8.07 -30.02 -3.29
N GLN A 297 -6.77 -30.22 -3.57
CA GLN A 297 -5.69 -29.69 -2.76
C GLN A 297 -5.68 -28.16 -2.74
N LEU A 298 -5.89 -27.52 -3.91
CA LEU A 298 -5.98 -26.05 -3.95
C LEU A 298 -7.14 -25.53 -3.08
N LYS A 299 -8.32 -26.15 -3.19
CA LYS A 299 -9.49 -25.78 -2.37
C LYS A 299 -9.23 -25.97 -0.87
N ASP A 300 -8.56 -27.05 -0.50
CA ASP A 300 -8.21 -27.33 0.89
C ASP A 300 -7.22 -26.29 1.42
N GLN A 301 -6.19 -25.92 0.68
CA GLN A 301 -5.24 -24.89 1.07
C GLN A 301 -5.91 -23.52 1.22
N VAL A 302 -6.77 -23.11 0.28
CA VAL A 302 -7.55 -21.87 0.39
C VAL A 302 -8.44 -21.91 1.63
N ARG A 303 -9.13 -23.04 1.90
CA ARG A 303 -9.98 -23.21 3.06
C ARG A 303 -9.18 -23.13 4.37
N ARG A 304 -8.03 -23.78 4.44
CA ARG A 304 -7.14 -23.74 5.63
C ARG A 304 -6.69 -22.31 5.92
N PHE A 305 -6.27 -21.60 4.89
CA PHE A 305 -5.87 -20.19 5.03
C PHE A 305 -7.02 -19.32 5.55
N LEU A 306 -8.20 -19.39 4.93
CA LEU A 306 -9.36 -18.59 5.33
C LEU A 306 -9.84 -18.92 6.74
N ARG A 307 -9.86 -20.20 7.14
CA ARG A 307 -10.13 -20.61 8.52
C ARG A 307 -9.08 -20.08 9.50
N GLY A 308 -7.80 -20.03 9.09
CA GLY A 308 -6.75 -19.39 9.86
C GLY A 308 -7.06 -17.91 10.10
N ARG A 309 -7.50 -17.18 9.07
CA ARG A 309 -7.91 -15.76 9.17
C ARG A 309 -9.15 -15.58 10.04
N GLN A 310 -10.14 -16.46 9.92
CA GLN A 310 -11.32 -16.47 10.80
C GLN A 310 -10.97 -16.51 12.29
N ARG A 311 -9.92 -17.25 12.65
CA ARG A 311 -9.43 -17.38 14.02
C ARG A 311 -8.55 -16.22 14.48
N GLN A 312 -8.29 -15.26 13.59
CA GLN A 312 -7.43 -14.10 13.80
C GLN A 312 -8.17 -12.78 13.55
N PRO A 313 -9.19 -12.43 14.37
CA PRO A 313 -10.01 -11.24 14.16
C PRO A 313 -9.19 -9.93 14.07
N HIS A 314 -8.05 -9.86 14.76
CA HIS A 314 -7.15 -8.71 14.72
C HIS A 314 -6.54 -8.50 13.32
N ILE A 315 -6.28 -9.56 12.54
CA ILE A 315 -5.81 -9.44 11.16
C ILE A 315 -6.95 -8.94 10.27
N VAL A 316 -8.16 -9.49 10.44
CA VAL A 316 -9.34 -9.04 9.67
C VAL A 316 -9.60 -7.55 9.93
N ARG A 317 -9.55 -7.09 11.19
CA ARG A 317 -9.65 -5.66 11.53
C ARG A 317 -8.57 -4.81 10.86
N ASN A 318 -7.36 -5.34 10.64
CA ASN A 318 -6.30 -4.59 9.99
C ASN A 318 -6.57 -4.31 8.50
N TYR A 319 -7.41 -5.11 7.82
CA TYR A 319 -7.81 -4.81 6.44
C TYR A 319 -8.56 -3.48 6.32
N PHE A 320 -9.23 -3.04 7.38
CA PHE A 320 -9.95 -1.75 7.45
C PHE A 320 -9.08 -0.55 7.78
N LYS A 321 -7.77 -0.74 8.05
CA LYS A 321 -6.84 0.35 8.39
C LYS A 321 -6.16 0.98 7.18
N ALA A 322 -6.29 0.39 5.99
CA ALA A 322 -5.71 0.96 4.79
C ALA A 322 -6.40 2.30 4.45
N PRO A 323 -5.66 3.27 3.89
CA PRO A 323 -6.18 4.63 3.68
C PRO A 323 -7.50 4.66 2.91
N GLU A 324 -7.63 3.84 1.87
CA GLU A 324 -8.77 3.81 0.96
C GLU A 324 -10.05 3.29 1.62
N VAL A 325 -9.93 2.41 2.61
CA VAL A 325 -11.04 1.76 3.31
C VAL A 325 -11.21 2.21 4.76
N LYS A 326 -10.44 3.21 5.19
CA LYS A 326 -10.48 3.73 6.57
C LYS A 326 -11.84 4.29 6.97
N TYR A 327 -12.66 4.69 6.02
CA TYR A 327 -14.04 5.14 6.24
C TYR A 327 -14.91 4.05 6.88
N ALA A 328 -14.59 2.77 6.63
CA ALA A 328 -15.32 1.60 7.09
C ALA A 328 -14.85 1.08 8.47
N ALA A 329 -13.82 1.66 9.04
CA ALA A 329 -13.22 1.27 10.32
C ALA A 329 -14.09 1.61 11.55
#